data_d60c0950b62a45ca19bdc72c17accc31
#
_entry.id   d60c0950b62a45ca19bdc72c17accc31
#
_cell.length_a   1.000
_cell.length_b   1.000
_cell.length_c   1.000
_cell.angle_alpha   90.00
_cell.angle_beta   90.00
_cell.angle_gamma   90.00
#
_symmetry.space_group_name_H-M   'P 1'
#
loop_
_entity.id
_entity.type
_entity.pdbx_description
1 polymer ?
#
loop_
_entity_poly.entity_id
_entity_poly.type
_entity_poly.pdbx_seq_one_letter_code
_entity_poly.pdbx_strand_id
1 'polypeptide(L)'
;MLLRIEDIDAPRVVKDADRWIMDDLTWLGLDWDGDAVYQSQRLDAYEEALRRLRERGLVYPCFCSRADIRAASAPNEGDGFLIYPGTCRRLSAGERESRVIRGDRHSWRLVVPDGAPADALGCASSHVDDAAQAMHAALAVGLPRVVCFADRVFGPQRFDLPRQLGDVVVRRSDGLFAYQLAVSVDDMAMGVTQIVRGRDLLRSTAIQLYVRRCLGSADMPEFAHLPLIDAADGRRMAKRLNSLDLGAMREHGDDPRAVVGYCAWLLRLVGEPRPMTPQELLPLFSWDAVAADTADRVVDVDMLLR
;
A
#
# COMPACT_ATOMS: atom_id res chain seq x y z
N MET A 1 14.96 8.68 6.96
CA MET A 1 13.93 7.66 6.56
C MET A 1 13.40 7.01 7.82
N LEU A 2 12.12 6.61 7.89
CA LEU A 2 11.59 5.81 9.00
C LEU A 2 11.52 4.34 8.59
N LEU A 3 11.85 3.42 9.49
CA LEU A 3 11.78 1.98 9.24
C LEU A 3 10.61 1.37 10.01
N ARG A 4 9.74 0.65 9.29
CA ARG A 4 8.63 -0.12 9.85
C ARG A 4 8.69 -1.58 9.39
N ILE A 5 8.65 -2.47 10.35
CA ILE A 5 8.59 -3.91 10.12
C ILE A 5 7.12 -4.36 10.16
N GLU A 6 6.63 -4.90 9.06
CA GLU A 6 5.23 -5.30 8.89
C GLU A 6 5.05 -6.78 9.24
N ASP A 7 5.11 -7.09 10.53
CA ASP A 7 5.17 -8.44 11.12
C ASP A 7 3.86 -8.92 11.78
N ILE A 8 2.72 -8.34 11.40
CA ILE A 8 1.40 -8.70 11.97
C ILE A 8 1.01 -10.16 11.66
N ASP A 9 1.32 -10.66 10.47
CA ASP A 9 0.96 -12.02 10.03
C ASP A 9 1.99 -13.04 10.57
N ALA A 10 2.06 -13.16 11.89
CA ALA A 10 3.05 -13.97 12.60
C ALA A 10 3.30 -15.37 12.00
N PRO A 11 2.27 -16.14 11.52
CA PRO A 11 2.49 -17.43 10.88
C PRO A 11 3.30 -17.37 9.58
N ARG A 12 3.44 -16.20 8.96
CA ARG A 12 4.19 -16.00 7.71
C ARG A 12 5.49 -15.23 7.90
N VAL A 13 5.74 -14.73 9.10
CA VAL A 13 7.00 -14.05 9.43
C VAL A 13 8.12 -15.08 9.44
N VAL A 14 9.15 -14.83 8.65
CA VAL A 14 10.37 -15.62 8.67
C VAL A 14 11.21 -15.14 9.84
N LYS A 15 11.68 -16.07 10.66
CA LYS A 15 12.53 -15.75 11.80
C LYS A 15 13.78 -14.97 11.35
N ASP A 16 14.11 -13.92 12.09
CA ASP A 16 15.25 -13.03 11.86
C ASP A 16 15.23 -12.23 10.52
N ALA A 17 14.10 -12.26 9.78
CA ALA A 17 13.97 -11.55 8.51
C ALA A 17 14.07 -10.01 8.68
N ASP A 18 13.65 -9.48 9.81
CA ASP A 18 13.80 -8.08 10.17
C ASP A 18 15.29 -7.66 10.25
N ARG A 19 16.13 -8.50 10.87
CA ARG A 19 17.58 -8.28 10.94
C ARG A 19 18.23 -8.34 9.56
N TRP A 20 17.87 -9.34 8.75
CA TRP A 20 18.40 -9.47 7.40
C TRP A 20 18.06 -8.24 6.55
N ILE A 21 16.82 -7.72 6.65
CA ILE A 21 16.40 -6.50 5.96
C ILE A 21 17.24 -5.30 6.42
N MET A 22 17.45 -5.14 7.73
CA MET A 22 18.27 -4.06 8.28
C MET A 22 19.74 -4.16 7.85
N ASP A 23 20.30 -5.36 7.85
CA ASP A 23 21.64 -5.63 7.36
C ASP A 23 21.80 -5.31 5.88
N ASP A 24 20.82 -5.68 5.05
CA ASP A 24 20.80 -5.40 3.61
C ASP A 24 20.67 -3.89 3.33
N LEU A 25 19.82 -3.18 4.07
CA LEU A 25 19.69 -1.71 3.96
C LEU A 25 21.04 -1.03 4.32
N THR A 26 21.65 -1.46 5.43
CA THR A 26 22.95 -0.93 5.89
C THR A 26 24.04 -1.21 4.84
N TRP A 27 24.07 -2.42 4.29
CA TRP A 27 25.02 -2.81 3.25
C TRP A 27 24.87 -1.95 1.99
N LEU A 28 23.63 -1.60 1.61
CA LEU A 28 23.34 -0.69 0.49
C LEU A 28 23.68 0.78 0.78
N GLY A 29 24.13 1.12 1.99
CA GLY A 29 24.41 2.49 2.41
C GLY A 29 23.16 3.30 2.74
N LEU A 30 22.06 2.63 3.09
CA LEU A 30 20.81 3.24 3.51
C LEU A 30 20.71 3.18 5.04
N ASP A 31 20.24 4.26 5.65
CA ASP A 31 19.99 4.40 7.07
C ASP A 31 18.58 4.90 7.37
N TRP A 32 18.20 4.87 8.63
CA TRP A 32 16.89 5.35 9.08
C TRP A 32 17.00 6.08 10.42
N ASP A 33 16.02 6.95 10.69
CA ASP A 33 15.94 7.77 11.88
C ASP A 33 15.25 7.01 13.01
N GLY A 34 15.85 6.99 14.19
CA GLY A 34 15.30 6.36 15.38
C GLY A 34 15.26 4.84 15.33
N ASP A 35 14.39 4.25 16.16
CA ASP A 35 14.22 2.81 16.24
C ASP A 35 13.26 2.29 15.16
N ALA A 36 13.46 1.05 14.72
CA ALA A 36 12.50 0.37 13.84
C ALA A 36 11.15 0.15 14.55
N VAL A 37 10.06 0.51 13.90
CA VAL A 37 8.71 0.33 14.41
C VAL A 37 8.18 -1.04 13.98
N TYR A 38 7.76 -1.88 14.93
CA TYR A 38 7.19 -3.20 14.66
C TYR A 38 5.67 -3.15 14.74
N GLN A 39 4.98 -3.59 13.71
CA GLN A 39 3.51 -3.58 13.69
C GLN A 39 2.90 -4.55 14.71
N SER A 40 3.56 -5.66 15.01
CA SER A 40 3.14 -6.59 16.08
C SER A 40 3.06 -5.95 17.46
N GLN A 41 3.80 -4.87 17.70
CA GLN A 41 3.79 -4.11 18.96
C GLN A 41 2.73 -3.00 18.99
N ARG A 42 1.96 -2.83 17.91
CA ARG A 42 0.99 -1.75 17.72
C ARG A 42 -0.47 -2.21 17.63
N LEU A 43 -0.75 -3.46 18.00
CA LEU A 43 -2.07 -4.06 17.87
C LEU A 43 -3.16 -3.26 18.60
N ASP A 44 -2.83 -2.65 19.74
CA ASP A 44 -3.77 -1.79 20.50
C ASP A 44 -4.19 -0.56 19.70
N ALA A 45 -3.29 0.04 18.93
CA ALA A 45 -3.61 1.19 18.07
C ALA A 45 -4.58 0.79 16.94
N TYR A 46 -4.43 -0.42 16.40
CA TYR A 46 -5.34 -0.92 15.36
C TYR A 46 -6.69 -1.33 15.93
N GLU A 47 -6.73 -1.90 17.15
CA GLU A 47 -8.00 -2.20 17.84
C GLU A 47 -8.75 -0.90 18.15
N GLU A 48 -8.05 0.13 18.62
CA GLU A 48 -8.64 1.45 18.88
C GLU A 48 -9.19 2.08 17.59
N ALA A 49 -8.45 2.00 16.49
CA ALA A 49 -8.92 2.48 15.19
C ALA A 49 -10.19 1.72 14.73
N LEU A 50 -10.21 0.39 14.87
CA LEU A 50 -11.39 -0.43 14.56
C LEU A 50 -12.56 -0.08 15.46
N ARG A 51 -12.33 0.12 16.76
CA ARG A 51 -13.36 0.55 17.72
C ARG A 51 -14.01 1.87 17.29
N ARG A 52 -13.20 2.87 16.95
CA ARG A 52 -13.68 4.18 16.43
C ARG A 52 -14.52 4.03 15.17
N LEU A 53 -14.10 3.18 14.23
CA LEU A 53 -14.87 2.89 13.02
C LEU A 53 -16.21 2.20 13.33
N ARG A 54 -16.23 1.30 14.32
CA ARG A 54 -17.46 0.61 14.78
C ARG A 54 -18.44 1.59 15.44
N GLU A 55 -17.98 2.44 16.35
CA GLU A 55 -18.80 3.44 17.03
C GLU A 55 -19.44 4.44 16.05
N ARG A 56 -18.74 4.73 14.96
CA ARG A 56 -19.28 5.56 13.87
C ARG A 56 -20.20 4.81 12.91
N GLY A 57 -20.43 3.51 13.12
CA GLY A 57 -21.26 2.69 12.25
C GLY A 57 -20.66 2.47 10.84
N LEU A 58 -19.35 2.68 10.70
CA LEU A 58 -18.66 2.62 9.40
C LEU A 58 -18.19 1.22 9.03
N VAL A 59 -18.27 0.26 9.94
CA VAL A 59 -17.88 -1.14 9.67
C VAL A 59 -19.00 -2.11 10.03
N TYR A 60 -18.99 -3.25 9.35
CA TYR A 60 -19.94 -4.34 9.62
C TYR A 60 -19.26 -5.71 9.50
N PRO A 61 -19.80 -6.76 10.17
CA PRO A 61 -19.29 -8.11 10.04
C PRO A 61 -19.67 -8.72 8.68
N CYS A 62 -18.69 -9.30 8.01
CA CYS A 62 -18.85 -9.99 6.74
C CYS A 62 -18.51 -11.47 6.89
N PHE A 63 -19.46 -12.32 6.59
CA PHE A 63 -19.40 -13.78 6.77
C PHE A 63 -19.04 -14.52 5.48
N CYS A 64 -18.84 -13.82 4.38
CA CYS A 64 -18.47 -14.43 3.10
C CYS A 64 -17.05 -15.00 3.14
N SER A 65 -16.89 -16.21 2.60
CA SER A 65 -15.59 -16.76 2.27
C SER A 65 -15.04 -16.12 0.99
N ARG A 66 -13.75 -16.38 0.68
CA ARG A 66 -13.16 -15.96 -0.60
C ARG A 66 -13.86 -16.61 -1.80
N ALA A 67 -14.33 -17.85 -1.65
CA ALA A 67 -15.07 -18.55 -2.69
C ALA A 67 -16.42 -17.87 -2.97
N ASP A 68 -17.17 -17.49 -1.91
CA ASP A 68 -18.44 -16.78 -2.04
C ASP A 68 -18.26 -15.44 -2.76
N ILE A 69 -17.22 -14.70 -2.41
CA ILE A 69 -16.93 -13.41 -3.05
C ILE A 69 -16.60 -13.63 -4.53
N ARG A 70 -15.75 -14.61 -4.84
CA ARG A 70 -15.37 -14.92 -6.23
C ARG A 70 -16.56 -15.36 -7.07
N ALA A 71 -17.46 -16.16 -6.52
CA ALA A 71 -18.66 -16.63 -7.21
C ALA A 71 -19.67 -15.51 -7.47
N ALA A 72 -19.72 -14.49 -6.60
CA ALA A 72 -20.67 -13.38 -6.68
C ALA A 72 -20.09 -12.12 -7.38
N SER A 73 -18.78 -12.08 -7.64
CA SER A 73 -18.12 -10.96 -8.31
C SER A 73 -18.15 -11.18 -9.83
N ALA A 74 -18.47 -10.12 -10.58
CA ALA A 74 -18.24 -10.12 -12.02
C ALA A 74 -16.72 -10.20 -12.28
N PRO A 75 -16.29 -10.85 -13.38
CA PRO A 75 -14.90 -10.82 -13.79
C PRO A 75 -14.46 -9.37 -14.00
N ASN A 76 -13.45 -8.92 -13.25
CA ASN A 76 -12.83 -7.63 -13.52
C ASN A 76 -11.79 -7.80 -14.62
N GLU A 77 -11.91 -6.96 -15.63
CA GLU A 77 -10.89 -6.83 -16.66
C GLU A 77 -9.62 -6.22 -16.03
N GLY A 78 -8.52 -6.92 -16.13
CA GLY A 78 -7.18 -6.37 -15.98
C GLY A 78 -6.29 -6.97 -14.89
N ASP A 79 -6.53 -6.74 -13.61
CA ASP A 79 -5.56 -7.05 -12.54
C ASP A 79 -5.98 -8.16 -11.56
N GLY A 80 -7.13 -8.79 -11.80
CA GLY A 80 -7.66 -9.87 -10.95
C GLY A 80 -8.14 -9.41 -9.56
N PHE A 81 -8.27 -8.10 -9.31
CA PHE A 81 -8.81 -7.59 -8.07
C PHE A 81 -10.31 -7.91 -7.97
N LEU A 82 -10.71 -8.54 -6.86
CA LEU A 82 -12.09 -8.91 -6.62
C LEU A 82 -12.82 -7.81 -5.85
N ILE A 83 -13.78 -7.16 -6.51
CA ILE A 83 -14.66 -6.18 -5.87
C ILE A 83 -15.70 -6.94 -5.05
N TYR A 84 -15.83 -6.59 -3.77
CA TYR A 84 -16.82 -7.20 -2.91
C TYR A 84 -18.24 -6.73 -3.27
N PRO A 85 -19.20 -7.64 -3.55
CA PRO A 85 -20.53 -7.30 -4.03
C PRO A 85 -21.50 -6.79 -2.96
N GLY A 86 -21.05 -6.57 -1.73
CA GLY A 86 -21.89 -6.05 -0.64
C GLY A 86 -22.88 -7.04 -0.03
N THR A 87 -22.70 -8.36 -0.22
CA THR A 87 -23.67 -9.38 0.20
C THR A 87 -24.05 -9.25 1.68
N CYS A 88 -23.09 -9.22 2.60
CA CYS A 88 -23.37 -9.10 4.03
C CYS A 88 -23.75 -7.68 4.46
N ARG A 89 -23.48 -6.65 3.64
CA ARG A 89 -23.96 -5.29 3.88
C ARG A 89 -25.47 -5.19 3.80
N ARG A 90 -26.10 -6.02 2.93
CA ARG A 90 -27.56 -6.08 2.76
C ARG A 90 -28.30 -6.86 3.83
N LEU A 91 -27.61 -7.61 4.70
CA LEU A 91 -28.21 -8.26 5.86
C LEU A 91 -28.74 -7.19 6.84
N SER A 92 -29.84 -7.47 7.49
CA SER A 92 -30.36 -6.60 8.58
C SER A 92 -29.36 -6.55 9.75
N ALA A 93 -29.46 -5.51 10.57
CA ALA A 93 -28.64 -5.39 11.77
C ALA A 93 -28.81 -6.60 12.70
N GLY A 94 -30.08 -7.04 12.93
CA GLY A 94 -30.39 -8.18 13.76
C GLY A 94 -29.84 -9.50 13.24
N GLU A 95 -29.83 -9.74 11.90
CA GLU A 95 -29.20 -10.92 11.32
C GLU A 95 -27.69 -10.93 11.51
N ARG A 96 -27.03 -9.79 11.32
CA ARG A 96 -25.59 -9.65 11.56
C ARG A 96 -25.24 -9.91 13.02
N GLU A 97 -26.00 -9.30 13.94
CA GLU A 97 -25.81 -9.46 15.38
C GLU A 97 -26.03 -10.92 15.82
N SER A 98 -27.12 -11.55 15.38
CA SER A 98 -27.41 -12.95 15.68
C SER A 98 -26.32 -13.89 15.21
N ARG A 99 -25.72 -13.62 14.06
CA ARG A 99 -24.60 -14.41 13.53
C ARG A 99 -23.32 -14.21 14.33
N VAL A 100 -23.03 -12.98 14.76
CA VAL A 100 -21.88 -12.69 15.64
C VAL A 100 -22.04 -13.36 17.00
N ILE A 101 -23.25 -13.30 17.60
CA ILE A 101 -23.55 -13.93 18.89
C ILE A 101 -23.39 -15.47 18.80
N ARG A 102 -23.77 -16.10 17.69
CA ARG A 102 -23.55 -17.53 17.45
C ARG A 102 -22.08 -17.93 17.28
N GLY A 103 -21.17 -16.94 17.14
CA GLY A 103 -19.75 -17.19 16.87
C GLY A 103 -19.43 -17.46 15.41
N ASP A 104 -20.31 -17.12 14.46
CA ASP A 104 -20.03 -17.28 13.03
C ASP A 104 -18.73 -16.55 12.67
N ARG A 105 -17.80 -17.26 12.01
CA ARG A 105 -16.54 -16.67 11.57
C ARG A 105 -16.79 -15.52 10.61
N HIS A 106 -16.23 -14.35 10.89
CA HIS A 106 -16.43 -13.16 10.09
C HIS A 106 -15.18 -12.27 10.01
N SER A 107 -15.11 -11.48 8.96
CA SER A 107 -14.20 -10.34 8.82
C SER A 107 -14.95 -9.04 9.10
N TRP A 108 -14.24 -7.96 9.44
CA TRP A 108 -14.81 -6.62 9.48
C TRP A 108 -14.54 -5.88 8.19
N ARG A 109 -15.59 -5.32 7.58
CA ARG A 109 -15.48 -4.51 6.38
C ARG A 109 -15.88 -3.07 6.63
N LEU A 110 -15.07 -2.14 6.13
CA LEU A 110 -15.36 -0.72 6.06
C LEU A 110 -16.34 -0.48 4.91
N VAL A 111 -17.42 0.22 5.19
CA VAL A 111 -18.45 0.60 4.21
C VAL A 111 -17.91 1.65 3.27
N VAL A 112 -18.11 1.47 1.97
CA VAL A 112 -17.88 2.48 0.95
C VAL A 112 -19.23 3.09 0.54
N PRO A 113 -19.38 4.43 0.49
CA PRO A 113 -20.66 5.08 0.17
C PRO A 113 -21.14 4.76 -1.24
N ASP A 114 -22.42 4.42 -1.39
CA ASP A 114 -23.07 4.22 -2.71
C ASP A 114 -23.67 5.52 -3.30
N GLY A 115 -23.56 6.65 -2.59
CA GLY A 115 -24.16 7.94 -2.93
C GLY A 115 -23.72 8.54 -4.26
N ALA A 116 -24.30 9.66 -4.65
CA ALA A 116 -23.96 10.38 -5.88
C ALA A 116 -22.48 10.85 -5.89
N PRO A 117 -21.85 11.03 -7.06
CA PRO A 117 -20.44 11.39 -7.17
C PRO A 117 -20.07 12.82 -6.69
N ALA A 118 -21.03 13.56 -6.10
CA ALA A 118 -20.84 14.94 -5.67
C ALA A 118 -19.71 15.12 -4.60
N ASP A 119 -19.38 14.05 -3.88
CA ASP A 119 -18.41 14.09 -2.78
C ASP A 119 -17.08 13.45 -3.21
N ALA A 120 -16.30 14.20 -3.98
CA ALA A 120 -14.98 13.75 -4.42
C ALA A 120 -13.88 14.26 -3.49
N LEU A 121 -13.16 13.35 -2.83
CA LEU A 121 -11.98 13.67 -2.06
C LEU A 121 -10.79 13.94 -2.98
N GLY A 122 -10.20 15.12 -2.89
CA GLY A 122 -8.97 15.47 -3.62
C GLY A 122 -9.13 15.73 -5.12
N CYS A 123 -10.37 15.80 -5.67
CA CYS A 123 -10.58 15.91 -7.12
C CYS A 123 -10.57 17.35 -7.67
N ALA A 124 -10.36 18.36 -6.85
CA ALA A 124 -10.51 19.77 -7.26
C ALA A 124 -9.29 20.35 -8.00
N SER A 125 -8.14 19.65 -8.06
CA SER A 125 -6.95 20.22 -8.66
C SER A 125 -5.93 19.20 -9.15
N SER A 126 -5.08 19.63 -10.07
CA SER A 126 -3.93 18.88 -10.60
C SER A 126 -2.63 19.09 -9.78
N HIS A 127 -2.66 19.91 -8.72
CA HIS A 127 -1.50 20.22 -7.87
C HIS A 127 -1.67 19.65 -6.46
N VAL A 128 -0.57 19.19 -5.84
CA VAL A 128 -0.55 18.53 -4.52
C VAL A 128 -1.07 19.46 -3.42
N ASP A 129 -0.72 20.74 -3.47
CA ASP A 129 -1.13 21.73 -2.45
C ASP A 129 -2.64 22.02 -2.48
N ASP A 130 -3.23 22.01 -3.67
CA ASP A 130 -4.67 22.20 -3.85
C ASP A 130 -5.47 20.96 -3.43
N ALA A 131 -4.92 19.75 -3.59
CA ALA A 131 -5.55 18.51 -3.16
C ALA A 131 -5.71 18.45 -1.64
N ALA A 132 -4.74 18.95 -0.88
CA ALA A 132 -4.81 19.02 0.57
C ALA A 132 -5.90 20.00 1.04
N GLN A 133 -6.07 21.15 0.38
CA GLN A 133 -7.13 22.12 0.68
C GLN A 133 -8.52 21.57 0.35
N ALA A 134 -8.66 20.87 -0.80
CA ALA A 134 -9.90 20.20 -1.18
C ALA A 134 -10.29 19.09 -0.18
N MET A 135 -9.32 18.39 0.38
CA MET A 135 -9.54 17.38 1.41
C MET A 135 -10.05 18.00 2.72
N HIS A 136 -9.53 19.15 3.15
CA HIS A 136 -10.03 19.87 4.33
C HIS A 136 -11.49 20.32 4.14
N ALA A 137 -11.83 20.82 2.97
CA ALA A 137 -13.21 21.20 2.64
C ALA A 137 -14.18 19.99 2.64
N ALA A 138 -13.73 18.84 2.16
CA ALA A 138 -14.52 17.62 2.14
C ALA A 138 -14.78 17.00 3.54
N LEU A 139 -14.00 17.40 4.58
CA LEU A 139 -14.24 16.97 5.97
C LEU A 139 -15.60 17.43 6.51
N ALA A 140 -16.14 18.52 5.99
CA ALA A 140 -17.42 19.07 6.40
C ALA A 140 -18.65 18.41 5.74
N VAL A 141 -18.47 17.67 4.63
CA VAL A 141 -19.57 17.23 3.72
C VAL A 141 -19.90 15.73 3.82
N GLY A 142 -19.11 14.91 4.52
CA GLY A 142 -19.36 13.47 4.65
C GLY A 142 -18.23 12.58 4.10
N LEU A 143 -18.49 11.28 3.94
CA LEU A 143 -17.50 10.34 3.41
C LEU A 143 -17.51 10.34 1.87
N PRO A 144 -16.35 10.47 1.21
CA PRO A 144 -16.27 10.58 -0.22
C PRO A 144 -16.55 9.23 -0.91
N ARG A 145 -17.27 9.29 -2.03
CA ARG A 145 -17.38 8.16 -2.95
C ARG A 145 -16.20 8.07 -3.91
N VAL A 146 -15.62 9.21 -4.26
CA VAL A 146 -14.50 9.31 -5.20
C VAL A 146 -13.28 9.82 -4.46
N VAL A 147 -12.16 9.15 -4.66
CA VAL A 147 -10.84 9.58 -4.15
C VAL A 147 -9.96 9.94 -5.33
N CYS A 148 -9.37 11.13 -5.26
CA CYS A 148 -8.36 11.61 -6.20
C CYS A 148 -7.08 11.94 -5.45
N PHE A 149 -5.95 11.74 -6.10
CA PHE A 149 -4.64 12.19 -5.63
C PHE A 149 -3.70 12.37 -6.84
N ALA A 150 -2.65 13.16 -6.65
CA ALA A 150 -1.59 13.28 -7.63
C ALA A 150 -0.46 12.30 -7.28
N ASP A 151 -0.02 11.53 -8.27
CA ASP A 151 1.15 10.67 -8.17
C ASP A 151 2.30 11.27 -8.94
N ARG A 152 3.50 11.29 -8.36
CA ARG A 152 4.69 11.92 -8.99
C ARG A 152 5.11 11.25 -10.30
N VAL A 153 4.77 9.98 -10.49
CA VAL A 153 5.18 9.17 -11.66
C VAL A 153 3.99 8.92 -12.59
N PHE A 154 2.85 8.52 -12.04
CA PHE A 154 1.65 8.16 -12.83
C PHE A 154 0.64 9.31 -12.97
N GLY A 155 0.97 10.52 -12.49
CA GLY A 155 0.12 11.69 -12.64
C GLY A 155 -1.20 11.63 -11.86
N PRO A 156 -2.22 12.37 -12.28
CA PRO A 156 -3.50 12.41 -11.57
C PRO A 156 -4.21 11.07 -11.54
N GLN A 157 -4.63 10.65 -10.37
CA GLN A 157 -5.33 9.39 -10.12
C GLN A 157 -6.76 9.67 -9.63
N ARG A 158 -7.72 8.87 -10.08
CA ARG A 158 -9.13 9.00 -9.71
C ARG A 158 -9.78 7.62 -9.55
N PHE A 159 -10.32 7.34 -8.37
CA PHE A 159 -10.97 6.07 -8.04
C PHE A 159 -12.43 6.28 -7.60
N ASP A 160 -13.38 5.69 -8.31
CA ASP A 160 -14.77 5.52 -7.86
C ASP A 160 -14.81 4.30 -6.93
N LEU A 161 -14.82 4.55 -5.62
CA LEU A 161 -14.62 3.53 -4.60
C LEU A 161 -15.61 2.35 -4.73
N PRO A 162 -16.94 2.54 -4.84
CA PRO A 162 -17.87 1.39 -4.94
C PRO A 162 -17.68 0.57 -6.22
N ARG A 163 -17.28 1.22 -7.31
CA ARG A 163 -17.12 0.54 -8.60
C ARG A 163 -15.78 -0.17 -8.75
N GLN A 164 -14.73 0.38 -8.16
CA GLN A 164 -13.35 -0.07 -8.38
C GLN A 164 -12.74 -0.80 -7.18
N LEU A 165 -13.31 -0.63 -5.97
CA LEU A 165 -12.75 -1.18 -4.73
C LEU A 165 -13.76 -2.00 -3.93
N GLY A 166 -15.02 -1.53 -3.83
CA GLY A 166 -16.02 -2.13 -2.95
C GLY A 166 -15.68 -1.95 -1.47
N ASP A 167 -16.47 -2.55 -0.58
CA ASP A 167 -16.23 -2.48 0.87
C ASP A 167 -14.94 -3.20 1.28
N VAL A 168 -14.12 -2.51 2.04
CA VAL A 168 -12.73 -2.89 2.32
C VAL A 168 -12.62 -3.71 3.60
N VAL A 169 -11.87 -4.81 3.59
CA VAL A 169 -11.54 -5.56 4.83
C VAL A 169 -10.57 -4.74 5.67
N VAL A 170 -10.94 -4.49 6.93
CA VAL A 170 -10.11 -3.83 7.94
C VAL A 170 -9.63 -4.79 9.04
N ARG A 171 -10.39 -5.88 9.30
CA ARG A 171 -9.94 -7.01 10.12
C ARG A 171 -10.33 -8.31 9.45
N ARG A 172 -9.41 -9.24 9.37
CA ARG A 172 -9.58 -10.56 8.75
C ARG A 172 -10.38 -11.49 9.66
N SER A 173 -10.96 -12.54 9.07
CA SER A 173 -11.73 -13.55 9.80
C SER A 173 -10.87 -14.48 10.68
N ASP A 174 -9.56 -14.42 10.59
CA ASP A 174 -8.60 -15.08 11.49
C ASP A 174 -8.15 -14.18 12.65
N GLY A 175 -8.74 -12.96 12.75
CA GLY A 175 -8.48 -12.00 13.81
C GLY A 175 -7.35 -10.99 13.52
N LEU A 176 -6.55 -11.21 12.47
CA LEU A 176 -5.48 -10.28 12.10
C LEU A 176 -6.04 -8.99 11.49
N PHE A 177 -5.39 -7.87 11.78
CA PHE A 177 -5.69 -6.60 11.12
C PHE A 177 -5.28 -6.66 9.65
N ALA A 178 -6.09 -6.04 8.80
CA ALA A 178 -5.77 -5.97 7.39
C ALA A 178 -4.70 -4.90 7.13
N TYR A 179 -3.83 -5.15 6.17
CA TYR A 179 -2.78 -4.23 5.71
C TYR A 179 -3.29 -2.79 5.54
N GLN A 180 -4.44 -2.63 4.90
CA GLN A 180 -5.01 -1.30 4.62
C GLN A 180 -5.31 -0.48 5.90
N LEU A 181 -5.76 -1.11 6.97
CA LEU A 181 -5.97 -0.42 8.25
C LEU A 181 -4.64 -0.14 8.95
N ALA A 182 -3.80 -1.16 9.10
CA ALA A 182 -2.56 -1.07 9.87
C ALA A 182 -1.62 0.02 9.30
N VAL A 183 -1.37 -0.02 7.99
CA VAL A 183 -0.53 0.97 7.31
C VAL A 183 -1.12 2.38 7.43
N SER A 184 -2.45 2.55 7.26
CA SER A 184 -3.06 3.87 7.38
C SER A 184 -2.92 4.46 8.80
N VAL A 185 -3.09 3.62 9.83
CA VAL A 185 -2.93 4.04 11.24
C VAL A 185 -1.49 4.41 11.54
N ASP A 186 -0.55 3.58 11.09
CA ASP A 186 0.87 3.79 11.34
C ASP A 186 1.40 5.02 10.62
N ASP A 187 1.10 5.19 9.34
CA ASP A 187 1.55 6.35 8.58
C ASP A 187 1.07 7.66 9.19
N MET A 188 -0.18 7.71 9.71
CA MET A 188 -0.68 8.88 10.44
C MET A 188 0.08 9.09 11.75
N ALA A 189 0.28 8.03 12.53
CA ALA A 189 0.94 8.11 13.84
C ALA A 189 2.44 8.44 13.74
N MET A 190 3.10 7.97 12.68
CA MET A 190 4.51 8.21 12.40
C MET A 190 4.76 9.54 11.66
N GLY A 191 3.70 10.27 11.28
CA GLY A 191 3.82 11.54 10.53
C GLY A 191 4.45 11.37 9.15
N VAL A 192 4.12 10.26 8.45
CA VAL A 192 4.65 9.98 7.10
C VAL A 192 4.13 11.01 6.11
N THR A 193 5.03 11.73 5.48
CA THR A 193 4.73 12.81 4.50
C THR A 193 4.94 12.39 3.05
N GLN A 194 5.74 11.36 2.79
CA GLN A 194 6.02 10.84 1.45
C GLN A 194 5.93 9.32 1.43
N ILE A 195 5.28 8.77 0.40
CA ILE A 195 5.11 7.31 0.22
C ILE A 195 5.61 6.94 -1.18
N VAL A 196 6.71 6.18 -1.22
CA VAL A 196 7.31 5.65 -2.45
C VAL A 196 7.20 4.13 -2.43
N ARG A 197 6.58 3.53 -3.48
CA ARG A 197 6.36 2.08 -3.55
C ARG A 197 6.04 1.60 -4.97
N GLY A 198 5.88 0.32 -5.16
CA GLY A 198 5.50 -0.24 -6.47
C GLY A 198 4.08 0.16 -6.91
N ARG A 199 3.86 0.30 -8.22
CA ARG A 199 2.57 0.68 -8.82
C ARG A 199 1.44 -0.33 -8.58
N ASP A 200 1.75 -1.55 -8.17
CA ASP A 200 0.77 -2.55 -7.75
C ASP A 200 -0.03 -2.11 -6.51
N LEU A 201 0.51 -1.15 -5.74
CA LEU A 201 -0.16 -0.53 -4.60
C LEU A 201 -0.88 0.79 -4.94
N LEU A 202 -0.92 1.22 -6.21
CA LEU A 202 -1.57 2.46 -6.63
C LEU A 202 -3.06 2.50 -6.21
N ARG A 203 -3.77 1.40 -6.42
CA ARG A 203 -5.16 1.22 -5.96
C ARG A 203 -5.28 1.26 -4.43
N SER A 204 -4.29 0.71 -3.72
CA SER A 204 -4.26 0.72 -2.25
C SER A 204 -4.17 2.12 -1.68
N THR A 205 -3.56 3.08 -2.40
CA THR A 205 -3.52 4.48 -2.00
C THR A 205 -4.92 5.07 -1.84
N ALA A 206 -5.82 4.82 -2.77
CA ALA A 206 -7.21 5.29 -2.66
C ALA A 206 -7.93 4.68 -1.45
N ILE A 207 -7.68 3.39 -1.16
CA ILE A 207 -8.22 2.71 0.03
C ILE A 207 -7.67 3.35 1.30
N GLN A 208 -6.36 3.56 1.38
CA GLN A 208 -5.69 4.10 2.56
C GLN A 208 -6.11 5.55 2.84
N LEU A 209 -6.23 6.38 1.81
CA LEU A 209 -6.78 7.73 1.93
C LEU A 209 -8.23 7.71 2.45
N TYR A 210 -9.04 6.76 1.96
CA TYR A 210 -10.40 6.58 2.45
C TYR A 210 -10.43 6.14 3.91
N VAL A 211 -9.58 5.18 4.32
CA VAL A 211 -9.44 4.74 5.72
C VAL A 211 -9.03 5.91 6.62
N ARG A 212 -8.00 6.67 6.22
CA ARG A 212 -7.56 7.88 6.95
C ARG A 212 -8.71 8.86 7.15
N ARG A 213 -9.47 9.11 6.08
CA ARG A 213 -10.67 9.96 6.13
C ARG A 213 -11.71 9.42 7.12
N CYS A 214 -11.99 8.12 7.09
CA CYS A 214 -12.90 7.47 8.03
C CYS A 214 -12.40 7.56 9.49
N LEU A 215 -11.11 7.68 9.72
CA LEU A 215 -10.51 7.89 11.03
C LEU A 215 -10.41 9.36 11.43
N GLY A 216 -10.83 10.28 10.55
CA GLY A 216 -10.90 11.73 10.83
C GLY A 216 -9.65 12.50 10.45
N SER A 217 -8.69 11.89 9.71
CA SER A 217 -7.54 12.61 9.18
C SER A 217 -7.86 13.26 7.83
N ALA A 218 -7.33 14.46 7.64
CA ALA A 218 -7.33 15.19 6.38
C ALA A 218 -5.97 15.17 5.68
N ASP A 219 -4.94 14.62 6.33
CA ASP A 219 -3.58 14.65 5.82
C ASP A 219 -3.44 13.77 4.56
N MET A 220 -2.78 14.33 3.56
CA MET A 220 -2.48 13.67 2.30
C MET A 220 -0.96 13.67 2.08
N PRO A 221 -0.27 12.53 2.23
CA PRO A 221 1.12 12.39 1.85
C PRO A 221 1.34 12.64 0.36
N GLU A 222 2.55 12.97 -0.03
CA GLU A 222 2.97 12.83 -1.42
C GLU A 222 3.09 11.35 -1.80
N PHE A 223 2.70 11.03 -3.03
CA PHE A 223 2.77 9.66 -3.54
C PHE A 223 3.66 9.59 -4.77
N ALA A 224 4.48 8.56 -4.82
CA ALA A 224 5.22 8.17 -6.00
C ALA A 224 5.17 6.64 -6.15
N HIS A 225 4.48 6.16 -7.17
CA HIS A 225 4.47 4.75 -7.48
C HIS A 225 5.48 4.45 -8.59
N LEU A 226 6.32 3.45 -8.37
CA LEU A 226 7.36 3.09 -9.33
C LEU A 226 6.86 1.98 -10.26
N PRO A 227 7.32 1.96 -11.51
CA PRO A 227 7.14 0.80 -12.39
C PRO A 227 7.61 -0.48 -11.72
N LEU A 228 6.99 -1.59 -12.07
CA LEU A 228 7.31 -2.88 -11.48
C LEU A 228 8.51 -3.50 -12.20
N ILE A 229 9.11 -4.47 -11.53
CA ILE A 229 10.26 -5.20 -12.05
C ILE A 229 9.81 -6.63 -12.33
N ASP A 230 10.02 -7.06 -13.58
CA ASP A 230 9.75 -8.40 -14.05
C ASP A 230 11.07 -9.13 -14.35
N ALA A 231 11.07 -10.45 -14.23
CA ALA A 231 12.18 -11.29 -14.67
C ALA A 231 12.24 -11.35 -16.19
N ALA A 232 13.37 -11.80 -16.73
CA ALA A 232 13.59 -11.93 -18.18
C ALA A 232 12.54 -12.79 -18.91
N ASP A 233 11.86 -13.70 -18.19
CA ASP A 233 10.79 -14.53 -18.71
C ASP A 233 9.40 -13.86 -18.68
N GLY A 234 9.32 -12.57 -18.34
CA GLY A 234 8.10 -11.77 -18.25
C GLY A 234 7.24 -12.06 -17.00
N ARG A 235 7.71 -12.91 -16.10
CA ARG A 235 7.05 -13.12 -14.81
C ARG A 235 7.50 -12.06 -13.81
N ARG A 236 6.58 -11.65 -12.93
CA ARG A 236 6.90 -10.76 -11.80
C ARG A 236 8.06 -11.33 -10.99
N MET A 237 9.08 -10.51 -10.73
CA MET A 237 10.13 -10.89 -9.78
C MET A 237 9.48 -11.14 -8.41
N ALA A 238 9.46 -12.40 -8.00
CA ALA A 238 8.93 -12.82 -6.72
C ALA A 238 10.02 -13.52 -5.92
N LYS A 239 9.96 -13.39 -4.59
CA LYS A 239 10.87 -14.02 -3.61
C LYS A 239 11.13 -15.54 -3.84
N ARG A 240 10.33 -16.21 -4.66
CA ARG A 240 10.42 -17.66 -4.93
C ARG A 240 11.38 -18.03 -6.07
N LEU A 241 11.92 -17.07 -6.78
CA LEU A 241 12.72 -17.35 -7.98
C LEU A 241 14.25 -17.30 -7.74
N ASN A 242 14.74 -17.13 -6.51
CA ASN A 242 16.16 -17.04 -6.14
C ASN A 242 17.00 -16.10 -7.06
N SER A 243 16.35 -15.17 -7.74
CA SER A 243 16.99 -14.45 -8.85
C SER A 243 17.81 -13.24 -8.40
N LEU A 244 17.58 -12.73 -7.18
CA LEU A 244 18.38 -11.68 -6.56
C LEU A 244 18.18 -11.74 -5.05
N ASP A 245 19.13 -12.34 -4.35
CA ASP A 245 19.15 -12.38 -2.89
C ASP A 245 20.28 -11.43 -2.43
N LEU A 246 19.87 -10.27 -1.89
CA LEU A 246 20.84 -9.27 -1.40
C LEU A 246 21.68 -9.84 -0.26
N GLY A 247 21.14 -10.71 0.59
CA GLY A 247 21.88 -11.40 1.62
C GLY A 247 22.99 -12.28 1.05
N ALA A 248 22.68 -13.06 -0.01
CA ALA A 248 23.68 -13.89 -0.69
C ALA A 248 24.77 -13.04 -1.35
N MET A 249 24.43 -11.92 -2.00
CA MET A 249 25.40 -10.99 -2.59
C MET A 249 26.31 -10.40 -1.51
N ARG A 250 25.75 -9.98 -0.38
CA ARG A 250 26.52 -9.46 0.76
C ARG A 250 27.47 -10.51 1.34
N GLU A 251 27.01 -11.76 1.52
CA GLU A 251 27.84 -12.86 2.01
C GLU A 251 28.96 -13.23 1.03
N HIS A 252 28.70 -13.13 -0.28
CA HIS A 252 29.71 -13.33 -1.32
C HIS A 252 30.73 -12.20 -1.38
N GLY A 253 30.43 -11.02 -0.80
CA GLY A 253 31.31 -9.85 -0.82
C GLY A 253 31.16 -8.98 -2.06
N ASP A 254 30.01 -9.04 -2.72
CA ASP A 254 29.71 -8.20 -3.88
C ASP A 254 29.67 -6.72 -3.50
N ASP A 255 29.92 -5.84 -4.47
CA ASP A 255 29.91 -4.40 -4.24
C ASP A 255 28.47 -3.85 -4.23
N PRO A 256 27.95 -3.34 -3.09
CA PRO A 256 26.59 -2.77 -3.00
C PRO A 256 26.35 -1.62 -4.00
N ARG A 257 27.40 -0.90 -4.38
CA ARG A 257 27.30 0.20 -5.33
C ARG A 257 26.85 -0.26 -6.72
N ALA A 258 27.13 -1.51 -7.09
CA ALA A 258 26.62 -2.09 -8.33
C ALA A 258 25.09 -2.18 -8.30
N VAL A 259 24.50 -2.62 -7.18
CA VAL A 259 23.03 -2.70 -7.00
C VAL A 259 22.42 -1.31 -7.07
N VAL A 260 22.97 -0.32 -6.32
CA VAL A 260 22.46 1.05 -6.31
C VAL A 260 22.52 1.67 -7.71
N GLY A 261 23.65 1.54 -8.42
CA GLY A 261 23.82 2.05 -9.77
C GLY A 261 22.90 1.37 -10.79
N TYR A 262 22.65 0.06 -10.64
CA TYR A 262 21.71 -0.66 -11.46
C TYR A 262 20.26 -0.17 -11.24
N CYS A 263 19.87 0.06 -9.97
CA CYS A 263 18.57 0.66 -9.64
C CYS A 263 18.43 2.08 -10.23
N ALA A 264 19.49 2.89 -10.19
CA ALA A 264 19.50 4.22 -10.79
C ALA A 264 19.28 4.17 -12.32
N TRP A 265 19.89 3.22 -13.00
CA TRP A 265 19.68 2.99 -14.44
C TRP A 265 18.25 2.51 -14.73
N LEU A 266 17.71 1.58 -13.94
CA LEU A 266 16.32 1.15 -14.08
C LEU A 266 15.33 2.32 -13.90
N LEU A 267 15.65 3.27 -13.05
CA LEU A 267 14.85 4.49 -12.82
C LEU A 267 15.10 5.60 -13.85
N ARG A 268 15.97 5.36 -14.86
CA ARG A 268 16.34 6.34 -15.90
C ARG A 268 17.09 7.58 -15.37
N LEU A 269 17.70 7.48 -14.19
CA LEU A 269 18.50 8.56 -13.61
C LEU A 269 19.91 8.62 -14.19
N VAL A 270 20.40 7.52 -14.74
CA VAL A 270 21.69 7.41 -15.45
C VAL A 270 21.51 6.65 -16.75
N GLY A 271 22.39 6.92 -17.75
CA GLY A 271 22.30 6.34 -19.09
C GLY A 271 22.73 4.87 -19.16
N GLU A 272 23.61 4.44 -18.25
CA GLU A 272 24.13 3.07 -18.15
C GLU A 272 24.32 2.67 -16.70
N PRO A 273 24.25 1.37 -16.35
CA PRO A 273 24.54 0.91 -15.00
C PRO A 273 26.03 1.08 -14.69
N ARG A 274 26.30 1.72 -13.55
CA ARG A 274 27.66 1.89 -13.01
C ARG A 274 27.61 1.90 -11.49
N PRO A 275 28.63 1.40 -10.79
CA PRO A 275 28.68 1.41 -9.33
C PRO A 275 28.50 2.84 -8.77
N MET A 276 27.53 3.04 -7.87
CA MET A 276 27.22 4.33 -7.24
C MET A 276 26.77 4.12 -5.82
N THR A 277 27.09 5.08 -4.96
CA THR A 277 26.52 5.17 -3.61
C THR A 277 25.16 5.91 -3.65
N PRO A 278 24.28 5.74 -2.63
CA PRO A 278 23.07 6.55 -2.53
C PRO A 278 23.37 8.06 -2.50
N GLN A 279 24.46 8.49 -1.87
CA GLN A 279 24.87 9.88 -1.78
C GLN A 279 25.26 10.48 -3.13
N GLU A 280 25.95 9.71 -3.97
CA GLU A 280 26.28 10.11 -5.35
C GLU A 280 25.04 10.18 -6.25
N LEU A 281 23.98 9.42 -5.91
CA LEU A 281 22.75 9.41 -6.67
C LEU A 281 21.82 10.61 -6.34
N LEU A 282 21.86 11.14 -5.12
CA LEU A 282 20.98 12.24 -4.69
C LEU A 282 20.98 13.44 -5.65
N PRO A 283 22.11 14.01 -6.10
CA PRO A 283 22.12 15.15 -7.01
C PRO A 283 21.61 14.84 -8.43
N LEU A 284 21.50 13.56 -8.80
CA LEU A 284 21.01 13.10 -10.09
C LEU A 284 19.52 12.76 -10.07
N PHE A 285 18.92 12.69 -8.87
CA PHE A 285 17.54 12.29 -8.70
C PHE A 285 16.58 13.34 -9.26
N SER A 286 15.62 12.89 -10.07
CA SER A 286 14.54 13.71 -10.62
C SER A 286 13.27 12.87 -10.79
N TRP A 287 12.17 13.34 -10.20
CA TRP A 287 10.85 12.73 -10.46
C TRP A 287 10.44 12.80 -11.93
N ASP A 288 10.83 13.87 -12.64
CA ASP A 288 10.53 14.02 -14.07
C ASP A 288 11.24 12.94 -14.91
N ALA A 289 12.47 12.60 -14.54
CA ALA A 289 13.22 11.53 -15.21
C ALA A 289 12.55 10.15 -14.97
N VAL A 290 12.12 9.88 -13.72
CA VAL A 290 11.40 8.63 -13.38
C VAL A 290 10.06 8.57 -14.12
N ALA A 291 9.30 9.68 -14.15
CA ALA A 291 7.99 9.77 -14.79
C ALA A 291 8.03 9.75 -16.32
N ALA A 292 9.18 10.04 -16.94
CA ALA A 292 9.35 10.02 -18.39
C ALA A 292 9.13 8.62 -19.01
N ASP A 293 9.27 7.55 -18.21
CA ASP A 293 9.03 6.18 -18.64
C ASP A 293 8.34 5.39 -17.53
N THR A 294 7.05 5.14 -17.68
CA THR A 294 6.21 4.43 -16.72
C THR A 294 6.04 2.93 -17.01
N ALA A 295 6.69 2.42 -18.05
CA ALA A 295 6.64 1.00 -18.38
C ALA A 295 7.34 0.14 -17.32
N ASP A 296 6.88 -1.09 -17.11
CA ASP A 296 7.55 -2.03 -16.22
C ASP A 296 8.94 -2.38 -16.77
N ARG A 297 9.85 -2.69 -15.87
CA ARG A 297 11.26 -2.97 -16.17
C ARG A 297 11.53 -4.46 -16.18
N VAL A 298 12.40 -4.90 -17.06
CA VAL A 298 12.93 -6.28 -17.04
C VAL A 298 14.32 -6.23 -16.43
N VAL A 299 14.55 -7.05 -15.40
CA VAL A 299 15.87 -7.20 -14.79
C VAL A 299 16.67 -8.26 -15.55
N ASP A 300 17.87 -7.88 -15.95
CA ASP A 300 18.92 -8.80 -16.39
C ASP A 300 19.92 -8.99 -15.22
N VAL A 301 19.81 -10.13 -14.56
CA VAL A 301 20.65 -10.47 -13.40
C VAL A 301 22.14 -10.60 -13.81
N ASP A 302 22.41 -11.09 -15.01
CA ASP A 302 23.80 -11.22 -15.52
C ASP A 302 24.46 -9.85 -15.71
N MET A 303 23.67 -8.82 -15.98
CA MET A 303 24.16 -7.45 -16.11
C MET A 303 24.48 -6.83 -14.75
N LEU A 304 23.80 -7.25 -13.69
CA LEU A 304 24.04 -6.78 -12.34
C LEU A 304 25.28 -7.40 -11.70
N LEU A 305 25.60 -8.65 -12.07
CA LEU A 305 26.71 -9.43 -11.49
C LEU A 305 28.05 -9.26 -12.26
N ARG A 306 28.10 -8.43 -13.29
CA ARG A 306 29.32 -8.07 -14.06
C ARG A 306 29.96 -6.81 -13.50
#